data_2dba97d3cc9d0c50b3e35ceaf7792e13
#
_entry.id   2dba97d3cc9d0c50b3e35ceaf7792e13
#
_cell.length_a   1.000
_cell.length_b   1.000
_cell.length_c   1.000
_cell.angle_alpha   90.00
_cell.angle_beta   90.00
_cell.angle_gamma   90.00
#
_symmetry.space_group_name_H-M   'P 1'
#
loop_
_entity.id
_entity.type
_entity.pdbx_description
1 polymer ?
#
loop_
_entity_poly.entity_id
_entity_poly.type
_entity_poly.pdbx_seq_one_letter_code
_entity_poly.pdbx_strand_id
1 'polypeptide(L)'
;MEAFFADVATIKSIIGEIRKKLVKLNKLNDEAKTATRTETMKRYRDEMNGVIETVSTTARECVLRLENLDRSNDTAVKGADSGPGSSQERTRTTITSSLKMKLKQQMAEFQDLRARLQSEYREVVE
;
A
#
# COMPACT_ATOMS: atom_id res chain seq x y z
N MET A 1 -2.78 8.23 23.90
CA MET A 1 -2.74 6.96 23.13
C MET A 1 -3.96 6.72 22.25
N GLU A 2 -5.12 7.26 22.57
CA GLU A 2 -6.32 7.07 21.74
C GLU A 2 -6.15 7.60 20.32
N ALA A 3 -5.59 8.80 20.17
CA ALA A 3 -5.34 9.37 18.85
C ALA A 3 -4.35 8.53 18.04
N PHE A 4 -3.32 8.02 18.71
CA PHE A 4 -2.36 7.13 18.08
C PHE A 4 -3.02 5.86 17.55
N PHE A 5 -3.84 5.19 18.34
CA PHE A 5 -4.52 3.97 17.91
C PHE A 5 -5.55 4.24 16.82
N ALA A 6 -6.19 5.41 16.82
CA ALA A 6 -7.09 5.81 15.74
C ALA A 6 -6.34 5.97 14.41
N ASP A 7 -5.16 6.62 14.45
CA ASP A 7 -4.30 6.77 13.28
C ASP A 7 -3.81 5.41 12.77
N VAL A 8 -3.41 4.54 13.67
CA VAL A 8 -2.99 3.17 13.34
C VAL A 8 -4.12 2.40 12.65
N ALA A 9 -5.34 2.50 13.17
CA ALA A 9 -6.50 1.82 12.59
C ALA A 9 -6.77 2.32 11.16
N THR A 10 -6.67 3.64 10.94
CA THR A 10 -6.84 4.23 9.61
C THR A 10 -5.77 3.72 8.65
N ILE A 11 -4.51 3.71 9.07
CA ILE A 11 -3.40 3.23 8.23
C ILE A 11 -3.55 1.74 7.92
N LYS A 12 -3.93 0.93 8.90
CA LYS A 12 -4.20 -0.50 8.67
C LYS A 12 -5.30 -0.71 7.64
N SER A 13 -6.36 0.11 7.71
CA SER A 13 -7.46 0.05 6.75
C SER A 13 -6.97 0.37 5.33
N ILE A 14 -6.12 1.38 5.19
CA ILE A 14 -5.54 1.77 3.89
C ILE A 14 -4.66 0.63 3.35
N ILE A 15 -3.83 0.03 4.18
CA ILE A 15 -2.99 -1.10 3.80
C ILE A 15 -3.87 -2.28 3.35
N GLY A 16 -4.99 -2.51 4.04
CA GLY A 16 -5.97 -3.52 3.65
C GLY A 16 -6.60 -3.24 2.30
N GLU A 17 -6.90 -1.98 1.99
CA GLU A 17 -7.43 -1.58 0.68
C GLU A 17 -6.40 -1.82 -0.43
N ILE A 18 -5.14 -1.51 -0.18
CA ILE A 18 -4.06 -1.79 -1.13
C ILE A 18 -3.99 -3.28 -1.40
N ARG A 19 -4.07 -4.12 -0.36
CA ARG A 19 -4.06 -5.58 -0.50
C ARG A 19 -5.18 -6.06 -1.42
N LYS A 20 -6.39 -5.56 -1.23
CA LYS A 20 -7.53 -5.91 -2.08
C LYS A 20 -7.30 -5.52 -3.54
N LYS A 21 -6.71 -4.35 -3.76
CA LYS A 21 -6.42 -3.86 -5.11
C LYS A 21 -5.34 -4.69 -5.80
N LEU A 22 -4.32 -5.14 -5.07
CA LEU A 22 -3.28 -6.02 -5.62
C LEU A 22 -3.86 -7.38 -6.02
N VAL A 23 -4.75 -7.93 -5.20
CA VAL A 23 -5.45 -9.18 -5.52
C VAL A 23 -6.29 -9.00 -6.78
N LYS A 24 -7.03 -7.90 -6.87
CA LYS A 24 -7.84 -7.57 -8.05
C LYS A 24 -6.99 -7.43 -9.31
N LEU A 25 -5.86 -6.74 -9.20
CA LEU A 25 -4.95 -6.53 -10.32
C LEU A 25 -4.41 -7.87 -10.85
N ASN A 26 -4.01 -8.75 -9.94
CA ASN A 26 -3.50 -10.06 -10.31
C ASN A 26 -4.59 -10.90 -11.00
N LYS A 27 -5.82 -10.85 -10.49
CA LYS A 27 -6.96 -11.55 -11.08
C LYS A 27 -7.28 -11.03 -12.49
N LEU A 28 -7.31 -9.71 -12.67
CA LEU A 28 -7.55 -9.09 -13.97
C LEU A 28 -6.48 -9.51 -14.98
N ASN A 29 -5.22 -9.59 -14.54
CA ASN A 29 -4.13 -10.05 -15.40
C ASN A 29 -4.34 -11.49 -15.83
N ASP A 30 -4.72 -12.38 -14.92
CA ASP A 30 -4.98 -13.79 -15.25
C ASP A 30 -6.14 -13.92 -16.22
N GLU A 31 -7.21 -13.16 -16.02
CA GLU A 31 -8.36 -13.15 -16.93
C GLU A 31 -7.98 -12.61 -18.30
N ALA A 32 -7.15 -11.57 -18.35
CA ALA A 32 -6.69 -10.98 -19.61
C ALA A 32 -5.91 -11.96 -20.46
N LYS A 33 -5.18 -12.90 -19.86
CA LYS A 33 -4.40 -13.92 -20.58
C LYS A 33 -5.28 -14.86 -21.42
N THR A 34 -6.54 -15.04 -21.02
CA THR A 34 -7.47 -15.91 -21.73
C THR A 34 -8.28 -15.16 -22.79
N ALA A 35 -8.16 -13.85 -22.85
CA ALA A 35 -8.89 -13.03 -23.81
C ALA A 35 -8.31 -13.22 -25.22
N THR A 36 -9.20 -13.47 -26.19
CA THR A 36 -8.81 -13.67 -27.59
C THR A 36 -9.12 -12.49 -28.47
N ARG A 37 -10.04 -11.62 -28.05
CA ARG A 37 -10.43 -10.43 -28.80
C ARG A 37 -9.65 -9.20 -28.37
N THR A 38 -9.20 -8.42 -29.33
CA THR A 38 -8.45 -7.19 -29.07
C THR A 38 -9.22 -6.22 -28.17
N GLU A 39 -10.53 -6.06 -28.41
CA GLU A 39 -11.37 -5.17 -27.62
C GLU A 39 -11.45 -5.61 -26.15
N THR A 40 -11.56 -6.91 -25.90
CA THR A 40 -11.60 -7.47 -24.56
C THR A 40 -10.27 -7.28 -23.85
N MET A 41 -9.16 -7.53 -24.55
CA MET A 41 -7.81 -7.30 -24.02
C MET A 41 -7.61 -5.85 -23.63
N LYS A 42 -8.05 -4.92 -24.48
CA LYS A 42 -7.96 -3.49 -24.22
C LYS A 42 -8.75 -3.09 -22.99
N ARG A 43 -9.95 -3.64 -22.83
CA ARG A 43 -10.80 -3.34 -21.67
C ARG A 43 -10.14 -3.81 -20.36
N TYR A 44 -9.59 -5.01 -20.33
CA TYR A 44 -8.86 -5.51 -19.17
C TYR A 44 -7.68 -4.61 -18.84
N ARG A 45 -6.96 -4.19 -19.86
CA ARG A 45 -5.80 -3.32 -19.70
C ARG A 45 -6.19 -1.97 -19.11
N ASP A 46 -7.27 -1.38 -19.60
CA ASP A 46 -7.76 -0.09 -19.09
C ASP A 46 -8.18 -0.23 -17.63
N GLU A 47 -8.85 -1.32 -17.26
CA GLU A 47 -9.19 -1.59 -15.86
C GLU A 47 -7.94 -1.76 -15.00
N MET A 48 -6.95 -2.50 -15.48
CA MET A 48 -5.69 -2.69 -14.75
C MET A 48 -4.97 -1.36 -14.54
N ASN A 49 -4.92 -0.52 -15.55
CA ASN A 49 -4.31 0.81 -15.43
C ASN A 49 -5.02 1.67 -14.39
N GLY A 50 -6.35 1.60 -14.33
CA GLY A 50 -7.14 2.29 -13.31
C GLY A 50 -6.79 1.80 -11.90
N VAL A 51 -6.65 0.49 -11.71
CA VAL A 51 -6.26 -0.09 -10.42
C VAL A 51 -4.83 0.35 -10.04
N ILE A 52 -3.90 0.35 -11.00
CA ILE A 52 -2.52 0.79 -10.79
C ILE A 52 -2.49 2.23 -10.29
N GLU A 53 -3.25 3.13 -10.93
CA GLU A 53 -3.33 4.53 -10.50
C GLU A 53 -3.90 4.66 -9.10
N THR A 54 -4.93 3.90 -8.78
CA THR A 54 -5.55 3.90 -7.46
C THR A 54 -4.56 3.43 -6.39
N VAL A 55 -3.82 2.35 -6.66
CA VAL A 55 -2.80 1.84 -5.73
C VAL A 55 -1.72 2.90 -5.51
N SER A 56 -1.24 3.53 -6.57
CA SER A 56 -0.20 4.56 -6.48
C SER A 56 -0.64 5.74 -5.62
N THR A 57 -1.87 6.22 -5.82
CA THR A 57 -2.44 7.34 -5.06
C THR A 57 -2.64 6.95 -3.59
N THR A 58 -3.21 5.78 -3.35
CA THR A 58 -3.47 5.27 -2.01
C THR A 58 -2.18 5.04 -1.24
N ALA A 59 -1.14 4.53 -1.90
CA ALA A 59 0.17 4.33 -1.29
C ALA A 59 0.81 5.65 -0.87
N ARG A 60 0.68 6.69 -1.69
CA ARG A 60 1.19 8.03 -1.35
C ARG A 60 0.47 8.59 -0.13
N GLU A 61 -0.84 8.43 -0.07
CA GLU A 61 -1.62 8.83 1.10
C GLU A 61 -1.13 8.10 2.35
N CYS A 62 -0.87 6.80 2.23
CA CYS A 62 -0.37 5.98 3.34
C CYS A 62 0.99 6.48 3.83
N VAL A 63 1.90 6.82 2.92
CA VAL A 63 3.22 7.37 3.26
C VAL A 63 3.07 8.67 4.04
N LEU A 64 2.20 9.58 3.57
CA LEU A 64 1.95 10.86 4.26
C LEU A 64 1.41 10.64 5.67
N ARG A 65 0.49 9.70 5.84
CA ARG A 65 -0.07 9.39 7.15
C ARG A 65 0.98 8.79 8.09
N LEU A 66 1.88 7.96 7.57
CA LEU A 66 3.00 7.40 8.35
C LEU A 66 3.99 8.49 8.75
N GLU A 67 4.27 9.44 7.87
CA GLU A 67 5.13 10.60 8.20
C GLU A 67 4.50 11.45 9.29
N ASN A 68 3.19 11.69 9.22
CA ASN A 68 2.45 12.40 10.26
C ASN A 68 2.49 11.64 11.58
N LEU A 69 2.38 10.33 11.53
CA LEU A 69 2.46 9.48 12.72
C LEU A 69 3.85 9.56 13.36
N ASP A 70 4.92 9.56 12.54
CA ASP A 70 6.28 9.75 13.04
C ASP A 70 6.42 11.08 13.78
N ARG A 71 5.89 12.16 13.21
CA ARG A 71 5.91 13.48 13.86
C ARG A 71 5.15 13.48 15.18
N SER A 72 3.98 12.83 15.21
CA SER A 72 3.19 12.69 16.45
C SER A 72 3.95 11.88 17.49
N ASN A 73 4.66 10.83 17.07
CA ASN A 73 5.47 10.01 17.97
C ASN A 73 6.62 10.83 18.57
N ASP A 74 7.30 11.64 17.76
CA ASP A 74 8.38 12.50 18.23
C ASP A 74 7.86 13.53 19.26
N THR A 75 6.71 14.12 18.98
CA THR A 75 6.08 15.08 19.89
C THR A 75 5.70 14.41 21.21
N ALA A 76 5.17 13.19 21.15
CA ALA A 76 4.77 12.44 22.35
C ALA A 76 5.98 12.09 23.24
N VAL A 77 7.11 11.74 22.62
CA VAL A 77 8.35 11.42 23.36
C VAL A 77 8.88 12.64 24.11
N LYS A 78 8.67 13.84 23.57
CA LYS A 78 9.09 15.10 24.21
C LYS A 78 8.15 15.53 25.32
N GLY A 79 6.96 14.90 25.44
CA GLY A 79 6.01 15.18 26.48
C GLY A 79 6.42 14.60 27.83
N ALA A 80 5.94 15.20 28.93
CA ALA A 80 6.33 14.83 30.29
C ALA A 80 5.95 13.40 30.67
N ASP A 81 4.83 12.90 30.14
CA ASP A 81 4.29 11.58 30.50
C ASP A 81 4.77 10.44 29.59
N SER A 82 5.46 10.76 28.51
CA SER A 82 5.83 9.81 27.44
C SER A 82 7.29 9.94 27.05
N GLY A 83 8.17 10.19 28.01
CA GLY A 83 9.59 10.42 27.76
C GLY A 83 10.31 9.25 27.11
N PRO A 84 11.61 9.46 26.72
CA PRO A 84 12.44 8.40 26.12
C PRO A 84 12.52 7.15 27.00
N GLY A 85 12.42 5.99 26.37
CA GLY A 85 12.48 4.71 27.07
C GLY A 85 11.18 4.27 27.72
N SER A 86 10.10 5.08 27.62
CA SER A 86 8.80 4.72 28.20
C SER A 86 8.16 3.55 27.46
N SER A 87 7.22 2.89 28.15
CA SER A 87 6.41 1.84 27.55
C SER A 87 5.61 2.35 26.35
N GLN A 88 5.10 3.58 26.42
CA GLN A 88 4.37 4.21 25.33
C GLN A 88 5.26 4.48 24.12
N GLU A 89 6.49 4.92 24.32
CA GLU A 89 7.44 5.10 23.24
C GLU A 89 7.72 3.79 22.51
N ARG A 90 7.95 2.71 23.25
CA ARG A 90 8.20 1.40 22.66
C ARG A 90 7.00 0.92 21.86
N THR A 91 5.79 1.09 22.39
CA THR A 91 4.56 0.72 21.69
C THR A 91 4.41 1.48 20.39
N ARG A 92 4.59 2.82 20.43
CA ARG A 92 4.50 3.68 19.25
C ARG A 92 5.52 3.29 18.19
N THR A 93 6.76 3.12 18.59
CA THR A 93 7.87 2.78 17.70
C THR A 93 7.65 1.41 17.05
N THR A 94 7.30 0.41 17.83
CA THR A 94 7.11 -0.95 17.34
C THR A 94 5.97 -1.04 16.34
N ILE A 95 4.83 -0.44 16.66
CA ILE A 95 3.64 -0.48 15.78
C ILE A 95 3.90 0.30 14.49
N THR A 96 4.47 1.50 14.61
CA THR A 96 4.77 2.34 13.44
C THR A 96 5.76 1.66 12.51
N SER A 97 6.81 1.06 13.05
CA SER A 97 7.80 0.30 12.26
C SER A 97 7.17 -0.89 11.55
N SER A 98 6.27 -1.58 12.22
CA SER A 98 5.54 -2.71 11.63
C SER A 98 4.68 -2.26 10.44
N LEU A 99 3.98 -1.13 10.58
CA LEU A 99 3.16 -0.58 9.49
C LEU A 99 4.01 -0.16 8.29
N LYS A 100 5.15 0.48 8.54
CA LYS A 100 6.10 0.86 7.47
C LYS A 100 6.61 -0.36 6.73
N MET A 101 6.93 -1.42 7.45
CA MET A 101 7.40 -2.66 6.86
C MET A 101 6.34 -3.31 5.97
N LYS A 102 5.09 -3.35 6.44
CA LYS A 102 3.97 -3.89 5.67
C LYS A 102 3.76 -3.12 4.37
N LEU A 103 3.79 -1.79 4.44
CA LEU A 103 3.64 -0.96 3.24
C LEU A 103 4.80 -1.21 2.27
N LYS A 104 6.02 -1.27 2.78
CA LYS A 104 7.21 -1.53 1.96
C LYS A 104 7.09 -2.87 1.23
N GLN A 105 6.64 -3.92 1.92
CA GLN A 105 6.44 -5.24 1.33
C GLN A 105 5.37 -5.19 0.23
N GLN A 106 4.27 -4.48 0.48
CA GLN A 106 3.22 -4.33 -0.52
C GLN A 106 3.69 -3.56 -1.75
N MET A 107 4.50 -2.54 -1.56
CA MET A 107 5.03 -1.76 -2.68
C MET A 107 6.01 -2.59 -3.51
N ALA A 108 6.80 -3.45 -2.87
CA ALA A 108 7.66 -4.38 -3.58
C ALA A 108 6.84 -5.36 -4.42
N GLU A 109 5.77 -5.94 -3.86
CA GLU A 109 4.85 -6.80 -4.60
C GLU A 109 4.20 -6.06 -5.78
N PHE A 110 3.82 -4.81 -5.56
CA PHE A 110 3.21 -3.97 -6.59
C PHE A 110 4.17 -3.73 -7.75
N GLN A 111 5.43 -3.40 -7.46
CA GLN A 111 6.44 -3.17 -8.50
C GLN A 111 6.72 -4.45 -9.29
N ASP A 112 6.81 -5.59 -8.61
CA ASP A 112 6.99 -6.89 -9.26
C ASP A 112 5.82 -7.21 -10.19
N LEU A 113 4.60 -6.97 -9.72
CA LEU A 113 3.40 -7.21 -10.51
C LEU A 113 3.35 -6.29 -11.73
N ARG A 114 3.68 -5.01 -11.57
CA ARG A 114 3.74 -4.06 -12.69
C ARG A 114 4.75 -4.48 -13.74
N ALA A 115 5.94 -4.89 -13.31
CA ALA A 115 6.99 -5.35 -14.22
C ALA A 115 6.52 -6.58 -15.00
N ARG A 116 5.85 -7.51 -14.33
CA ARG A 116 5.30 -8.72 -14.97
C ARG A 116 4.21 -8.36 -15.97
N LEU A 117 3.31 -7.44 -15.64
CA LEU A 117 2.26 -6.99 -16.53
C LEU A 117 2.84 -6.38 -17.81
N GLN A 118 3.87 -5.55 -17.69
CA GLN A 118 4.53 -4.92 -18.83
C GLN A 118 5.21 -5.97 -19.71
N SER A 119 5.88 -6.94 -19.11
CA SER A 119 6.56 -8.01 -19.83
C SER A 119 5.57 -8.86 -20.61
N GLU A 120 4.49 -9.29 -19.97
CA GLU A 120 3.45 -10.11 -20.60
C GLU A 120 2.75 -9.36 -21.73
N TYR A 121 2.52 -8.06 -21.56
CA TYR A 121 1.94 -7.23 -22.61
C TYR A 121 2.83 -7.16 -23.84
N ARG A 122 4.14 -7.01 -23.66
CA ARG A 122 5.10 -6.99 -24.77
C ARG A 122 5.06 -8.30 -25.54
N GLU A 123 5.00 -9.43 -24.83
CA GLU A 123 4.92 -10.75 -25.47
C GLU A 123 3.70 -10.88 -26.38
N VAL A 124 2.56 -10.31 -25.96
CA VAL A 124 1.30 -10.39 -26.74
C VAL A 124 1.33 -9.48 -27.96
N VAL A 125 1.93 -8.30 -27.84
CA VAL A 125 1.94 -7.27 -28.90
C VAL A 125 3.06 -7.51 -29.93
N GLU A 126 4.17 -8.03 -29.48
CA GLU A 126 5.32 -8.36 -30.34
C GLU A 126 5.14 -9.72 -30.99
#